data_bcde870ee7e8231ea34819dc7e0edd62
#
_entry.id   bcde870ee7e8231ea34819dc7e0edd62
#
_cell.length_a   1.000
_cell.length_b   1.000
_cell.length_c   1.000
_cell.angle_alpha   90.00
_cell.angle_beta   90.00
_cell.angle_gamma   90.00
#
_symmetry.space_group_name_H-M   'P 1'
#
loop_
_entity.id
_entity.type
_entity.pdbx_description
1 polymer ?
#
loop_
_entity_poly.entity_id
_entity_poly.type
_entity_poly.pdbx_seq_one_letter_code
_entity_poly.pdbx_strand_id
1 'polypeptide(L)'
;MPSAKDKLLKSGDLDESMPIEKLASSEKLDVNINVSQSEVIPQPENVANSGLTEERSNNTNPIETAEKQSHFQENTEAQHSIEISKEIEQRTERLTDEQKIEIKLKTGWSDAIIDSIRSMDEAQIYIDAGLQEGEVNGKLALLQSKIDGNACNEPKWPDWTNKALAEDGYPPRDETGRPYELHHVGQNPESPLAELTYDQHHCNGNFTKLHTFDESSIDRQQFNKERKEYWETRSQTL
;
A
#
# COMPACT_ATOMS: atom_id res chain seq x y z
N MET A 1 -35.51 -8.72 10.85
CA MET A 1 -35.24 -7.93 9.64
C MET A 1 -34.61 -8.89 8.62
N PRO A 2 -35.01 -8.89 7.34
CA PRO A 2 -34.36 -9.73 6.35
C PRO A 2 -32.92 -9.24 6.13
N SER A 3 -31.97 -10.18 5.90
CA SER A 3 -30.57 -9.86 5.64
C SER A 3 -30.40 -9.10 4.29
N ALA A 4 -29.24 -8.48 4.06
CA ALA A 4 -28.97 -7.82 2.80
C ALA A 4 -29.08 -8.80 1.60
N LYS A 5 -28.74 -10.08 1.80
CA LYS A 5 -28.97 -11.16 0.82
C LYS A 5 -30.45 -11.37 0.47
N ASP A 6 -31.33 -11.37 1.49
CA ASP A 6 -32.76 -11.57 1.29
C ASP A 6 -33.40 -10.41 0.51
N LYS A 7 -32.84 -9.19 0.66
CA LYS A 7 -33.29 -8.01 -0.08
C LYS A 7 -32.81 -8.03 -1.53
N LEU A 8 -31.59 -8.53 -1.78
CA LEU A 8 -31.01 -8.75 -3.12
C LEU A 8 -31.91 -9.69 -3.98
N LEU A 9 -32.32 -10.81 -3.40
CA LEU A 9 -33.15 -11.82 -4.07
C LEU A 9 -34.56 -11.33 -4.43
N LYS A 10 -35.08 -10.32 -3.74
CA LYS A 10 -36.41 -9.77 -3.96
C LYS A 10 -36.49 -8.64 -4.99
N SER A 11 -35.36 -8.02 -5.32
CA SER A 11 -35.34 -6.86 -6.22
C SER A 11 -35.28 -7.21 -7.71
N GLY A 12 -35.07 -8.48 -8.08
CA GLY A 12 -35.20 -8.98 -9.46
C GLY A 12 -34.19 -8.45 -10.49
N ASP A 13 -33.30 -7.54 -10.09
CA ASP A 13 -32.41 -6.79 -11.00
C ASP A 13 -30.92 -7.15 -10.87
N LEU A 14 -30.59 -8.25 -10.21
CA LEU A 14 -29.20 -8.67 -10.09
C LEU A 14 -28.96 -9.88 -10.98
N ASP A 15 -28.16 -9.64 -11.99
CA ASP A 15 -27.53 -10.67 -12.80
C ASP A 15 -26.74 -11.62 -11.85
N GLU A 16 -27.21 -12.88 -11.77
CA GLU A 16 -26.56 -13.95 -10.99
C GLU A 16 -25.12 -14.25 -11.43
N SER A 17 -24.60 -13.53 -12.43
CA SER A 17 -23.28 -13.71 -13.02
C SER A 17 -22.16 -12.86 -12.40
N MET A 18 -22.43 -12.09 -11.32
CA MET A 18 -21.36 -11.34 -10.64
C MET A 18 -20.67 -12.23 -9.60
N PRO A 19 -19.56 -12.93 -9.97
CA PRO A 19 -18.77 -13.64 -9.00
C PRO A 19 -18.20 -12.65 -7.99
N ILE A 20 -18.16 -13.04 -6.73
CA ILE A 20 -17.51 -12.32 -5.60
C ILE A 20 -16.07 -11.91 -5.96
N GLU A 21 -15.43 -12.64 -6.87
CA GLU A 21 -14.10 -12.37 -7.43
C GLU A 21 -13.97 -11.02 -8.17
N LYS A 22 -15.07 -10.45 -8.66
CA LYS A 22 -15.00 -9.18 -9.41
C LYS A 22 -14.94 -7.93 -8.53
N LEU A 23 -15.31 -8.04 -7.25
CA LEU A 23 -15.15 -6.98 -6.27
C LEU A 23 -13.76 -6.99 -5.59
N ALA A 24 -13.06 -8.14 -5.68
CA ALA A 24 -11.71 -8.31 -5.14
C ALA A 24 -10.61 -8.23 -6.23
N SER A 25 -10.95 -8.11 -7.51
CA SER A 25 -10.01 -8.22 -8.63
C SER A 25 -9.70 -6.89 -9.32
N SER A 26 -9.42 -5.82 -8.56
CA SER A 26 -8.66 -4.69 -9.11
C SER A 26 -7.13 -4.93 -9.06
N GLU A 27 -6.69 -6.16 -8.79
CA GLU A 27 -5.26 -6.51 -8.70
C GLU A 27 -4.64 -6.99 -10.02
N LYS A 28 -5.03 -6.43 -11.15
CA LYS A 28 -4.23 -6.50 -12.39
C LYS A 28 -4.12 -5.12 -12.99
N LEU A 29 -3.35 -4.26 -12.37
CA LEU A 29 -2.69 -3.18 -13.07
C LEU A 29 -1.44 -3.78 -13.72
N ASP A 30 -1.57 -4.13 -14.99
CA ASP A 30 -0.43 -4.28 -15.89
C ASP A 30 0.37 -2.98 -15.84
N VAL A 31 1.55 -3.05 -15.22
CA VAL A 31 2.55 -1.99 -15.33
C VAL A 31 3.07 -2.02 -16.75
N ASN A 32 2.34 -1.39 -17.65
CA ASN A 32 2.82 -1.07 -18.98
C ASN A 32 3.78 0.10 -18.84
N ILE A 33 5.07 -0.19 -18.72
CA ILE A 33 6.14 0.81 -18.81
C ILE A 33 6.16 1.30 -20.24
N ASN A 34 5.37 2.33 -20.51
CA ASN A 34 5.45 3.07 -21.76
C ASN A 34 6.69 3.95 -21.70
N VAL A 35 7.78 3.49 -22.30
CA VAL A 35 8.97 4.28 -22.58
C VAL A 35 8.55 5.38 -23.55
N SER A 36 8.25 6.55 -23.04
CA SER A 36 7.98 7.73 -23.83
C SER A 36 9.22 8.08 -24.65
N GLN A 37 9.04 8.08 -25.94
CA GLN A 37 10.00 8.54 -26.94
C GLN A 37 10.43 9.98 -26.62
N SER A 38 11.75 10.18 -26.68
CA SER A 38 12.42 11.46 -26.56
C SER A 38 11.87 12.48 -27.57
N GLU A 39 11.36 13.58 -27.05
CA GLU A 39 11.09 14.78 -27.85
C GLU A 39 12.41 15.33 -28.44
N VAL A 40 12.45 15.42 -29.74
CA VAL A 40 13.53 16.03 -30.53
C VAL A 40 13.44 17.55 -30.34
N ILE A 41 14.42 18.14 -29.68
CA ILE A 41 14.61 19.59 -29.62
C ILE A 41 15.22 20.07 -30.95
N PRO A 42 14.62 21.02 -31.66
CA PRO A 42 15.19 21.53 -32.89
C PRO A 42 16.41 22.40 -32.61
N GLN A 43 17.46 22.17 -33.39
CA GLN A 43 18.69 22.96 -33.42
C GLN A 43 18.45 24.32 -34.10
N PRO A 44 19.01 25.41 -33.61
CA PRO A 44 19.00 26.68 -34.35
C PRO A 44 20.04 26.72 -35.46
N GLU A 45 19.63 27.25 -36.60
CA GLU A 45 20.39 27.39 -37.82
C GLU A 45 21.64 28.26 -37.70
N ASN A 46 22.65 27.91 -38.46
CA ASN A 46 23.91 28.59 -38.66
C ASN A 46 23.76 30.03 -39.14
N VAL A 47 24.42 30.96 -38.46
CA VAL A 47 24.84 32.24 -39.07
C VAL A 47 26.37 32.25 -39.10
N ALA A 48 26.90 32.24 -40.30
CA ALA A 48 28.30 32.44 -40.57
C ALA A 48 28.71 33.90 -40.26
N ASN A 49 29.81 34.10 -39.57
CA ASN A 49 30.66 35.25 -39.82
C ASN A 49 32.14 34.95 -39.57
N SER A 50 32.91 35.38 -40.55
CA SER A 50 34.32 35.27 -40.72
C SER A 50 35.14 36.17 -39.80
N GLY A 51 36.31 35.72 -39.36
CA GLY A 51 37.39 36.64 -39.05
C GLY A 51 38.42 36.22 -38.00
N LEU A 52 39.56 35.68 -38.48
CA LEU A 52 40.95 35.91 -38.03
C LEU A 52 41.40 35.51 -36.59
N THR A 53 42.21 34.46 -36.60
CA THR A 53 43.53 34.27 -35.94
C THR A 53 43.70 34.62 -34.47
N GLU A 54 43.99 33.61 -33.62
CA GLU A 54 45.31 33.48 -32.96
C GLU A 54 45.41 32.10 -32.26
N GLU A 55 46.50 31.43 -32.54
CA GLU A 55 46.91 30.16 -31.98
C GLU A 55 47.18 30.30 -30.46
N ARG A 56 46.50 29.48 -29.63
CA ARG A 56 47.09 29.03 -28.36
C ARG A 56 46.74 27.57 -28.16
N SER A 57 47.76 26.74 -28.36
CA SER A 57 47.88 25.35 -27.99
C SER A 57 47.53 25.15 -26.51
N ASN A 58 46.37 24.54 -26.24
CA ASN A 58 46.13 23.83 -24.97
C ASN A 58 45.85 22.37 -25.32
N ASN A 59 46.92 21.61 -25.28
CA ASN A 59 46.93 20.17 -25.44
C ASN A 59 46.35 19.54 -24.15
N THR A 60 45.05 19.45 -24.05
CA THR A 60 44.38 18.59 -23.05
C THR A 60 44.06 17.29 -23.72
N ASN A 61 44.71 16.22 -23.26
CA ASN A 61 44.66 14.86 -23.79
C ASN A 61 43.18 14.35 -23.67
N PRO A 62 42.50 13.99 -24.78
CA PRO A 62 41.09 13.52 -24.73
C PRO A 62 40.89 12.26 -23.91
N ILE A 63 41.99 11.49 -23.68
CA ILE A 63 41.97 10.24 -22.93
C ILE A 63 41.77 10.49 -21.42
N GLU A 64 42.39 11.54 -20.86
CA GLU A 64 42.28 11.86 -19.43
C GLU A 64 40.91 12.36 -19.03
N THR A 65 40.13 12.95 -19.95
CA THR A 65 38.79 13.43 -19.72
C THR A 65 37.76 12.29 -19.73
N ALA A 66 37.96 11.30 -20.58
CA ALA A 66 37.11 10.12 -20.67
C ALA A 66 37.27 9.21 -19.44
N GLU A 67 38.52 9.01 -18.97
CA GLU A 67 38.80 8.22 -17.76
C GLU A 67 38.24 8.86 -16.47
N LYS A 68 38.28 10.19 -16.34
CA LYS A 68 37.68 10.89 -15.21
C LYS A 68 36.17 10.87 -15.24
N GLN A 69 35.52 10.90 -16.39
CA GLN A 69 34.08 10.79 -16.53
C GLN A 69 33.58 9.37 -16.26
N SER A 70 34.28 8.34 -16.72
CA SER A 70 33.90 6.94 -16.42
C SER A 70 34.04 6.63 -14.94
N HIS A 71 35.11 7.09 -14.30
CA HIS A 71 35.33 6.88 -12.86
C HIS A 71 34.31 7.62 -11.96
N PHE A 72 33.79 8.76 -12.41
CA PHE A 72 32.73 9.50 -11.71
C PHE A 72 31.38 8.80 -11.85
N GLN A 73 31.06 8.23 -13.02
CA GLN A 73 29.82 7.46 -13.22
C GLN A 73 29.85 6.14 -12.44
N GLU A 74 30.93 5.38 -12.47
CA GLU A 74 31.09 4.15 -11.69
C GLU A 74 30.94 4.40 -10.18
N ASN A 75 31.48 5.53 -9.69
CA ASN A 75 31.38 5.87 -8.26
C ASN A 75 29.94 6.27 -7.85
N THR A 76 29.18 6.88 -8.76
CA THR A 76 27.78 7.27 -8.51
C THR A 76 26.85 6.06 -8.53
N GLU A 77 27.07 5.11 -9.44
CA GLU A 77 26.31 3.86 -9.50
C GLU A 77 26.61 2.94 -8.30
N ALA A 78 27.87 2.87 -7.88
CA ALA A 78 28.27 2.12 -6.70
C ALA A 78 27.67 2.71 -5.41
N GLN A 79 27.67 4.04 -5.27
CA GLN A 79 27.04 4.71 -4.12
C GLN A 79 25.51 4.51 -4.10
N HIS A 80 24.87 4.60 -5.25
CA HIS A 80 23.43 4.35 -5.37
C HIS A 80 23.07 2.89 -5.04
N SER A 81 23.88 1.93 -5.48
CA SER A 81 23.71 0.51 -5.16
C SER A 81 23.88 0.23 -3.67
N ILE A 82 24.81 0.91 -2.99
CA ILE A 82 25.02 0.82 -1.54
C ILE A 82 23.84 1.42 -0.78
N GLU A 83 23.30 2.53 -1.25
CA GLU A 83 22.15 3.19 -0.66
C GLU A 83 20.89 2.31 -0.76
N ILE A 84 20.63 1.75 -1.95
CA ILE A 84 19.55 0.77 -2.16
C ILE A 84 19.72 -0.46 -1.28
N SER A 85 20.94 -0.99 -1.17
CA SER A 85 21.22 -2.16 -0.32
C SER A 85 20.95 -1.87 1.16
N LYS A 86 21.32 -0.69 1.65
CA LYS A 86 21.02 -0.25 3.02
C LYS A 86 19.52 -0.05 3.25
N GLU A 87 18.81 0.49 2.26
CA GLU A 87 17.37 0.67 2.33
C GLU A 87 16.63 -0.67 2.35
N ILE A 88 17.11 -1.67 1.58
CA ILE A 88 16.60 -3.04 1.60
C ILE A 88 16.91 -3.70 2.95
N GLU A 89 18.12 -3.52 3.51
CA GLU A 89 18.52 -4.08 4.79
C GLU A 89 17.68 -3.50 5.92
N GLN A 90 17.43 -2.20 5.93
CA GLN A 90 16.52 -1.54 6.90
C GLN A 90 15.07 -2.02 6.80
N ARG A 91 14.61 -2.43 5.60
CA ARG A 91 13.27 -3.00 5.40
C ARG A 91 13.12 -4.42 5.89
N THR A 92 14.23 -5.15 6.02
CA THR A 92 14.25 -6.56 6.47
C THR A 92 14.59 -6.69 7.96
N GLU A 93 15.13 -5.66 8.59
CA GLU A 93 15.41 -5.67 10.02
C GLU A 93 14.10 -5.56 10.82
N ARG A 94 13.91 -6.50 11.74
CA ARG A 94 12.82 -6.43 12.73
C ARG A 94 13.03 -5.21 13.62
N LEU A 95 11.95 -4.71 14.19
CA LEU A 95 11.99 -3.61 15.15
C LEU A 95 12.99 -3.86 16.28
N THR A 96 13.84 -2.86 16.57
CA THR A 96 14.68 -2.88 17.75
C THR A 96 13.84 -2.70 19.03
N ASP A 97 14.43 -3.03 20.19
CA ASP A 97 13.72 -2.86 21.46
C ASP A 97 13.38 -1.38 21.73
N GLU A 98 14.25 -0.45 21.34
CA GLU A 98 14.00 0.99 21.46
C GLU A 98 12.81 1.43 20.58
N GLN A 99 12.74 0.93 19.34
CA GLN A 99 11.63 1.21 18.42
C GLN A 99 10.30 0.66 18.95
N LYS A 100 10.31 -0.54 19.52
CA LYS A 100 9.13 -1.12 20.17
C LYS A 100 8.64 -0.29 21.34
N ILE A 101 9.57 0.20 22.17
CA ILE A 101 9.25 1.10 23.27
C ILE A 101 8.66 2.41 22.76
N GLU A 102 9.23 2.98 21.70
CA GLU A 102 8.72 4.21 21.08
C GLU A 102 7.27 4.02 20.58
N ILE A 103 7.01 2.95 19.82
CA ILE A 103 5.67 2.61 19.35
C ILE A 103 4.69 2.47 20.51
N LYS A 104 5.09 1.73 21.55
CA LYS A 104 4.26 1.48 22.74
C LYS A 104 3.89 2.77 23.47
N LEU A 105 4.84 3.67 23.65
CA LEU A 105 4.61 4.97 24.27
C LEU A 105 3.68 5.86 23.46
N LYS A 106 3.77 5.78 22.13
CA LYS A 106 3.00 6.58 21.19
C LYS A 106 1.56 6.10 21.03
N THR A 107 1.35 4.78 21.05
CA THR A 107 0.07 4.15 20.70
C THR A 107 -0.66 3.51 21.87
N GLY A 108 0.07 3.04 22.87
CA GLY A 108 -0.46 2.20 23.95
C GLY A 108 -0.73 0.74 23.53
N TRP A 109 -0.33 0.32 22.33
CA TRP A 109 -0.54 -1.06 21.87
C TRP A 109 0.21 -2.07 22.73
N SER A 110 -0.34 -3.28 22.81
CA SER A 110 0.28 -4.41 23.50
C SER A 110 1.55 -4.88 22.80
N ASP A 111 2.40 -5.60 23.56
CA ASP A 111 3.59 -6.21 22.99
C ASP A 111 3.22 -7.22 21.88
N ALA A 112 2.08 -7.90 21.99
CA ALA A 112 1.62 -8.86 20.99
C ALA A 112 1.34 -8.21 19.62
N ILE A 113 0.76 -7.01 19.59
CA ILE A 113 0.61 -6.22 18.37
C ILE A 113 1.97 -5.77 17.85
N ILE A 114 2.79 -5.17 18.72
CA ILE A 114 4.08 -4.57 18.34
C ILE A 114 5.06 -5.61 17.82
N ASP A 115 5.10 -6.79 18.44
CA ASP A 115 5.96 -7.92 18.00
C ASP A 115 5.57 -8.50 16.64
N SER A 116 4.32 -8.27 16.21
CA SER A 116 3.83 -8.67 14.88
C SER A 116 4.25 -7.69 13.79
N ILE A 117 4.59 -6.46 14.11
CA ILE A 117 4.99 -5.42 13.16
C ILE A 117 6.42 -5.70 12.67
N ARG A 118 6.62 -5.63 11.35
CA ARG A 118 7.90 -5.95 10.74
C ARG A 118 8.89 -4.77 10.77
N SER A 119 8.41 -3.55 10.55
CA SER A 119 9.27 -2.37 10.38
C SER A 119 8.65 -1.11 10.95
N MET A 120 9.48 -0.07 11.16
CA MET A 120 9.00 1.25 11.56
C MET A 120 8.10 1.90 10.50
N ASP A 121 8.36 1.66 9.22
CA ASP A 121 7.53 2.15 8.12
C ASP A 121 6.10 1.57 8.17
N GLU A 122 5.99 0.27 8.44
CA GLU A 122 4.71 -0.39 8.65
C GLU A 122 4.00 0.17 9.89
N ALA A 123 4.71 0.28 11.03
CA ALA A 123 4.16 0.87 12.25
C ALA A 123 3.63 2.28 12.02
N GLN A 124 4.38 3.11 11.28
CA GLN A 124 4.00 4.49 11.02
C GLN A 124 2.70 4.59 10.20
N ILE A 125 2.48 3.68 9.25
CA ILE A 125 1.21 3.62 8.49
C ILE A 125 0.02 3.40 9.43
N TYR A 126 0.13 2.48 10.38
CA TYR A 126 -0.94 2.19 11.34
C TYR A 126 -1.16 3.33 12.34
N ILE A 127 -0.06 3.99 12.74
CA ILE A 127 -0.10 5.18 13.61
C ILE A 127 -0.80 6.33 12.90
N ASP A 128 -0.42 6.63 11.66
CA ASP A 128 -1.00 7.70 10.86
C ASP A 128 -2.47 7.44 10.52
N ALA A 129 -2.84 6.17 10.35
CA ALA A 129 -4.22 5.74 10.21
C ALA A 129 -5.04 5.88 11.52
N GLY A 130 -4.39 6.13 12.65
CA GLY A 130 -5.04 6.28 13.96
C GLY A 130 -5.68 5.00 14.46
N LEU A 131 -5.11 3.84 14.11
CA LEU A 131 -5.68 2.55 14.48
C LEU A 131 -5.62 2.33 16.00
N GLN A 132 -6.64 1.68 16.52
CA GLN A 132 -6.77 1.33 17.94
C GLN A 132 -6.67 -0.17 18.11
N GLU A 133 -5.95 -0.63 19.13
CA GLU A 133 -5.97 -2.04 19.50
C GLU A 133 -7.34 -2.46 20.00
N GLY A 134 -7.81 -3.59 19.53
CA GLY A 134 -9.06 -4.21 19.97
C GLY A 134 -9.06 -5.70 19.68
N GLU A 135 -10.23 -6.31 19.82
CA GLU A 135 -10.42 -7.75 19.65
C GLU A 135 -11.62 -8.03 18.72
N VAL A 136 -11.42 -8.92 17.75
CA VAL A 136 -12.47 -9.41 16.85
C VAL A 136 -12.35 -10.93 16.77
N ASN A 137 -13.43 -11.66 17.02
CA ASN A 137 -13.43 -13.13 17.07
C ASN A 137 -12.43 -13.72 18.08
N GLY A 138 -12.16 -13.06 19.20
CA GLY A 138 -11.18 -13.52 20.19
C GLY A 138 -9.72 -13.37 19.72
N LYS A 139 -9.47 -12.64 18.65
CA LYS A 139 -8.13 -12.31 18.13
C LYS A 139 -7.87 -10.81 18.22
N LEU A 140 -6.64 -10.45 18.57
CA LEU A 140 -6.20 -9.05 18.54
C LEU A 140 -6.26 -8.50 17.11
N ALA A 141 -6.61 -7.23 17.02
CA ALA A 141 -6.66 -6.50 15.75
C ALA A 141 -6.36 -5.01 15.95
N LEU A 142 -5.93 -4.34 14.88
CA LEU A 142 -5.83 -2.90 14.79
C LEU A 142 -7.05 -2.34 14.06
N LEU A 143 -7.92 -1.67 14.78
CA LEU A 143 -9.26 -1.26 14.36
C LEU A 143 -9.27 0.20 13.91
N GLN A 144 -10.03 0.50 12.86
CA GLN A 144 -10.45 1.87 12.56
C GLN A 144 -11.38 2.39 13.64
N SER A 145 -11.04 3.55 14.19
CA SER A 145 -11.81 4.16 15.31
C SER A 145 -13.11 4.83 14.87
N LYS A 146 -13.31 5.06 13.57
CA LYS A 146 -14.37 5.93 13.04
C LYS A 146 -15.09 5.33 11.81
N ILE A 147 -15.41 4.05 11.84
CA ILE A 147 -16.32 3.50 10.82
C ILE A 147 -17.74 3.89 11.22
N ASP A 148 -18.39 4.73 10.41
CA ASP A 148 -19.80 5.06 10.62
C ASP A 148 -20.69 3.90 10.17
N GLY A 149 -21.20 3.15 11.12
CA GLY A 149 -22.09 2.01 10.86
C GLY A 149 -23.39 2.37 10.14
N ASN A 150 -23.86 3.63 10.26
CA ASN A 150 -25.08 4.10 9.60
C ASN A 150 -24.84 4.69 8.21
N ALA A 151 -23.59 4.94 7.84
CA ALA A 151 -23.28 5.45 6.51
C ALA A 151 -23.76 4.48 5.43
N CYS A 152 -24.42 5.03 4.39
CA CYS A 152 -24.85 4.32 3.21
C CYS A 152 -24.32 5.03 1.98
N ASN A 153 -23.41 4.39 1.28
CA ASN A 153 -22.76 4.94 0.08
C ASN A 153 -23.45 4.52 -1.23
N GLU A 154 -24.55 3.78 -1.14
CA GLU A 154 -25.33 3.28 -2.27
C GLU A 154 -26.72 3.90 -2.27
N PRO A 155 -26.96 5.03 -2.94
CA PRO A 155 -28.26 5.71 -2.94
C PRO A 155 -29.40 4.83 -3.45
N LYS A 156 -29.11 3.86 -4.33
CA LYS A 156 -30.08 2.88 -4.85
C LYS A 156 -30.50 1.86 -3.78
N TRP A 157 -29.67 1.69 -2.73
CA TRP A 157 -29.85 0.69 -1.70
C TRP A 157 -29.73 1.33 -0.30
N PRO A 158 -30.71 2.18 0.12
CA PRO A 158 -30.61 2.96 1.36
C PRO A 158 -30.52 2.12 2.64
N ASP A 159 -30.89 0.86 2.57
CA ASP A 159 -30.76 -0.08 3.69
C ASP A 159 -29.38 -0.74 3.79
N TRP A 160 -28.51 -0.50 2.83
CA TRP A 160 -27.15 -1.03 2.83
C TRP A 160 -26.20 -0.08 3.56
N THR A 161 -26.43 0.03 4.85
CA THR A 161 -25.51 0.73 5.75
C THR A 161 -24.23 -0.09 5.94
N ASN A 162 -23.17 0.55 6.39
CA ASN A 162 -21.92 -0.14 6.73
C ASN A 162 -22.14 -1.28 7.72
N LYS A 163 -23.03 -1.06 8.71
CA LYS A 163 -23.41 -2.11 9.64
C LYS A 163 -24.12 -3.28 8.96
N ALA A 164 -25.07 -3.01 8.07
CA ALA A 164 -25.78 -4.07 7.33
C ALA A 164 -24.84 -4.85 6.40
N LEU A 165 -23.88 -4.18 5.77
CA LEU A 165 -22.83 -4.84 4.99
C LEU A 165 -22.01 -5.79 5.87
N ALA A 166 -21.54 -5.30 7.03
CA ALA A 166 -20.73 -6.07 7.94
C ALA A 166 -21.50 -7.27 8.54
N GLU A 167 -22.80 -7.11 8.87
CA GLU A 167 -23.67 -8.20 9.33
C GLU A 167 -23.75 -9.36 8.33
N ASP A 168 -23.63 -9.07 7.03
CA ASP A 168 -23.59 -10.09 5.97
C ASP A 168 -22.14 -10.53 5.61
N GLY A 169 -21.14 -10.06 6.35
CA GLY A 169 -19.72 -10.41 6.17
C GLY A 169 -19.02 -9.65 5.04
N TYR A 170 -19.63 -8.55 4.57
CA TYR A 170 -18.98 -7.64 3.61
C TYR A 170 -18.23 -6.51 4.34
N PRO A 171 -17.11 -6.02 3.78
CA PRO A 171 -16.42 -4.88 4.37
C PRO A 171 -17.30 -3.62 4.33
N PRO A 172 -17.31 -2.83 5.43
CA PRO A 172 -17.82 -1.48 5.42
C PRO A 172 -17.11 -0.64 4.36
N ARG A 173 -17.69 0.50 4.01
CA ARG A 173 -17.11 1.44 3.04
C ARG A 173 -16.66 2.72 3.76
N ASP A 174 -15.56 3.27 3.27
CA ASP A 174 -15.06 4.57 3.70
C ASP A 174 -15.89 5.73 3.10
N GLU A 175 -15.51 6.96 3.41
CA GLU A 175 -16.19 8.17 2.93
C GLU A 175 -16.15 8.34 1.41
N THR A 176 -15.23 7.65 0.71
CA THR A 176 -15.12 7.64 -0.75
C THR A 176 -15.96 6.53 -1.42
N GLY A 177 -16.60 5.68 -0.60
CA GLY A 177 -17.37 4.52 -1.04
C GLY A 177 -16.53 3.29 -1.32
N ARG A 178 -15.21 3.31 -1.04
CA ARG A 178 -14.33 2.15 -1.19
C ARG A 178 -14.43 1.24 0.02
N PRO A 179 -14.35 -0.09 -0.16
CA PRO A 179 -14.36 -1.01 0.96
C PRO A 179 -13.10 -0.85 1.82
N TYR A 180 -13.26 -1.02 3.14
CA TYR A 180 -12.11 -1.24 4.01
C TYR A 180 -11.46 -2.58 3.69
N GLU A 181 -10.15 -2.62 3.83
CA GLU A 181 -9.32 -3.81 3.55
C GLU A 181 -8.73 -4.33 4.86
N LEU A 182 -8.60 -5.66 4.97
CA LEU A 182 -7.92 -6.30 6.08
C LEU A 182 -6.52 -6.70 5.63
N HIS A 183 -5.53 -6.26 6.39
CA HIS A 183 -4.12 -6.57 6.17
C HIS A 183 -3.57 -7.36 7.35
N HIS A 184 -2.88 -8.48 7.10
CA HIS A 184 -2.15 -9.20 8.14
C HIS A 184 -0.90 -8.41 8.53
N VAL A 185 -0.82 -8.00 9.79
CA VAL A 185 0.34 -7.27 10.33
C VAL A 185 1.61 -8.09 10.10
N GLY A 186 2.64 -7.46 9.52
CA GLY A 186 3.89 -8.15 9.17
C GLY A 186 3.77 -9.22 8.08
N GLN A 187 2.66 -9.27 7.34
CA GLN A 187 2.36 -10.30 6.32
C GLN A 187 2.43 -11.74 6.82
N ASN A 188 2.12 -11.97 8.08
CA ASN A 188 2.10 -13.31 8.66
C ASN A 188 0.64 -13.77 8.82
N PRO A 189 0.22 -14.94 8.29
CA PRO A 189 -1.17 -15.41 8.36
C PRO A 189 -1.69 -15.62 9.79
N GLU A 190 -0.81 -15.80 10.76
CA GLU A 190 -1.16 -15.98 12.17
C GLU A 190 -1.18 -14.66 12.96
N SER A 191 -0.79 -13.55 12.35
CA SER A 191 -0.70 -12.25 13.03
C SER A 191 -2.05 -11.53 13.10
N PRO A 192 -2.18 -10.52 13.96
CA PRO A 192 -3.35 -9.64 14.01
C PRO A 192 -3.68 -9.04 12.65
N LEU A 193 -4.97 -8.74 12.43
CA LEU A 193 -5.42 -8.00 11.25
C LEU A 193 -5.47 -6.49 11.54
N ALA A 194 -5.14 -5.68 10.53
CA ALA A 194 -5.29 -4.23 10.55
C ALA A 194 -6.38 -3.81 9.56
N GLU A 195 -7.32 -2.95 10.02
CA GLU A 195 -8.34 -2.33 9.17
C GLU A 195 -7.76 -1.11 8.47
N LEU A 196 -7.68 -1.12 7.14
CA LEU A 196 -7.13 -0.01 6.36
C LEU A 196 -8.13 0.48 5.33
N THR A 197 -8.15 1.78 5.06
CA THR A 197 -8.76 2.29 3.83
C THR A 197 -7.89 1.92 2.63
N TYR A 198 -8.45 1.97 1.42
CA TYR A 198 -7.67 1.78 0.21
C TYR A 198 -6.45 2.70 0.14
N ASP A 199 -6.63 3.98 0.49
CA ASP A 199 -5.54 4.95 0.42
C ASP A 199 -4.43 4.68 1.46
N GLN A 200 -4.82 4.24 2.67
CA GLN A 200 -3.87 3.82 3.70
C GLN A 200 -3.09 2.56 3.29
N HIS A 201 -3.69 1.66 2.53
CA HIS A 201 -3.08 0.40 2.12
C HIS A 201 -2.22 0.55 0.85
N HIS A 202 -2.66 1.36 -0.12
CA HIS A 202 -2.05 1.37 -1.46
C HIS A 202 -1.34 2.66 -1.83
N CYS A 203 -1.77 3.84 -1.30
CA CYS A 203 -1.22 5.12 -1.72
C CYS A 203 0.08 5.49 -0.99
N ASN A 204 0.80 6.49 -1.50
CA ASN A 204 2.01 7.07 -0.89
C ASN A 204 3.16 6.05 -0.67
N GLY A 205 3.24 5.02 -1.50
CA GLY A 205 4.23 3.96 -1.36
C GLY A 205 3.92 2.97 -0.23
N ASN A 206 2.74 3.05 0.40
CA ASN A 206 2.37 2.18 1.51
C ASN A 206 2.29 0.71 1.08
N PHE A 207 1.83 0.44 -0.15
CA PHE A 207 1.78 -0.92 -0.67
C PHE A 207 3.14 -1.62 -0.56
N THR A 208 4.22 -0.97 -0.97
CA THR A 208 5.57 -1.54 -0.91
C THR A 208 6.15 -1.61 0.50
N LYS A 209 5.68 -0.77 1.43
CA LYS A 209 6.07 -0.82 2.84
C LYS A 209 5.36 -1.94 3.60
N LEU A 210 4.10 -2.17 3.29
CA LEU A 210 3.27 -3.20 3.90
C LEU A 210 3.54 -4.59 3.33
N HIS A 211 3.98 -4.70 2.08
CA HIS A 211 4.18 -5.98 1.40
C HIS A 211 5.66 -6.24 1.08
N THR A 212 6.09 -7.50 1.24
CA THR A 212 7.36 -7.99 0.70
C THR A 212 7.18 -8.40 -0.76
N PHE A 213 8.29 -8.51 -1.49
CA PHE A 213 8.28 -9.04 -2.86
C PHE A 213 8.34 -10.58 -2.90
N ASP A 214 8.35 -11.22 -1.73
CA ASP A 214 8.36 -12.68 -1.62
C ASP A 214 7.00 -13.27 -1.96
N GLU A 215 6.98 -14.57 -2.24
CA GLU A 215 5.73 -15.31 -2.44
C GLU A 215 4.86 -15.22 -1.18
N SER A 216 3.59 -14.84 -1.36
CA SER A 216 2.66 -14.68 -0.24
C SER A 216 2.38 -16.03 0.44
N SER A 217 2.60 -16.10 1.74
CA SER A 217 2.23 -17.25 2.58
C SER A 217 0.73 -17.30 2.93
N ILE A 218 -0.04 -16.30 2.52
CA ILE A 218 -1.47 -16.16 2.84
C ILE A 218 -2.30 -17.07 1.93
N ASP A 219 -3.00 -18.05 2.51
CA ASP A 219 -4.01 -18.85 1.80
C ASP A 219 -5.24 -17.97 1.51
N ARG A 220 -5.47 -17.67 0.23
CA ARG A 220 -6.55 -16.80 -0.23
C ARG A 220 -7.94 -17.35 0.09
N GLN A 221 -8.15 -18.65 0.09
CA GLN A 221 -9.46 -19.27 0.40
C GLN A 221 -9.75 -19.16 1.89
N GLN A 222 -8.76 -19.49 2.71
CA GLN A 222 -8.88 -19.35 4.16
C GLN A 222 -9.07 -17.89 4.56
N PHE A 223 -8.30 -16.98 3.98
CA PHE A 223 -8.42 -15.55 4.27
C PHE A 223 -9.78 -14.98 3.85
N ASN A 224 -10.37 -15.43 2.74
CA ASN A 224 -11.73 -15.02 2.36
C ASN A 224 -12.77 -15.41 3.41
N LYS A 225 -12.63 -16.58 4.02
CA LYS A 225 -13.50 -17.03 5.11
C LYS A 225 -13.25 -16.19 6.37
N GLU A 226 -11.99 -15.99 6.74
CA GLU A 226 -11.60 -15.17 7.89
C GLU A 226 -12.13 -13.73 7.79
N ARG A 227 -11.98 -13.09 6.62
CA ARG A 227 -12.53 -11.74 6.35
C ARG A 227 -14.03 -11.68 6.57
N LYS A 228 -14.76 -12.69 6.09
CA LYS A 228 -16.22 -12.74 6.27
C LYS A 228 -16.59 -12.82 7.75
N GLU A 229 -16.01 -13.76 8.48
CA GLU A 229 -16.25 -13.96 9.91
C GLU A 229 -15.81 -12.74 10.74
N TYR A 230 -14.73 -12.07 10.33
CA TYR A 230 -14.24 -10.85 10.94
C TYR A 230 -15.30 -9.74 10.86
N TRP A 231 -15.81 -9.43 9.67
CA TRP A 231 -16.77 -8.35 9.49
C TRP A 231 -18.13 -8.67 10.13
N GLU A 232 -18.59 -9.92 10.08
CA GLU A 232 -19.79 -10.36 10.81
C GLU A 232 -19.69 -10.05 12.31
N THR A 233 -18.55 -10.33 12.92
CA THR A 233 -18.32 -10.01 14.34
C THR A 233 -18.15 -8.52 14.57
N ARG A 234 -17.39 -7.83 13.72
CA ARG A 234 -17.10 -6.40 13.81
C ARG A 234 -18.37 -5.54 13.71
N SER A 235 -19.41 -6.03 13.02
CA SER A 235 -20.72 -5.38 12.91
C SER A 235 -21.37 -5.06 14.26
N GLN A 236 -21.03 -5.81 15.30
CA GLN A 236 -21.61 -5.62 16.64
C GLN A 236 -21.11 -4.33 17.32
N THR A 237 -20.02 -3.76 16.82
CA THR A 237 -19.40 -2.54 17.35
C THR A 237 -19.43 -1.36 16.37
N LEU A 238 -20.13 -1.50 15.22
CA LEU A 238 -20.40 -0.44 14.25
C LEU A 238 -21.71 0.28 14.50
#